data_28ea20e39273493a10902e3077b5238a
#
_entry.id   28ea20e39273493a10902e3077b5238a
#
_cell.length_a   1.000
_cell.length_b   1.000
_cell.length_c   1.000
_cell.angle_alpha   90.00
_cell.angle_beta   90.00
_cell.angle_gamma   90.00
#
_symmetry.space_group_name_H-M   'P 1'
#
loop_
_entity.id
_entity.type
_entity.pdbx_description
1 polymer ?
#
loop_
_entity_poly.entity_id
_entity_poly.type
_entity_poly.pdbx_seq_one_letter_code
_entity_poly.pdbx_strand_id
1 'polypeptide(L)'
;MKAMETAGASVEDEELREALKANGIGRPSTRAAIIEILYKRAYIRKQGKSLRATDAGIELIGLIKEELLKSAKLTGIWEGRLRAIERGDYSASEFIAQQKGMISEITLSVLRDPSNRRIAQVTEPEKKKKKTSPKTAKK
;
A
#
# COMPACT_ATOMS: atom_id res chain seq x y z
N MET A 1 5.71 1.47 -10.12
CA MET A 1 6.01 2.90 -9.91
C MET A 1 5.06 3.78 -10.72
N LYS A 2 4.95 3.63 -12.05
CA LYS A 2 4.06 4.46 -12.89
C LYS A 2 2.61 4.58 -12.36
N ALA A 3 1.99 3.49 -11.91
CA ALA A 3 0.65 3.52 -11.32
C ALA A 3 0.55 4.40 -10.04
N MET A 4 1.61 4.51 -9.26
CA MET A 4 1.66 5.41 -8.10
C MET A 4 1.83 6.87 -8.53
N GLU A 5 2.55 7.11 -9.60
CA GLU A 5 2.75 8.45 -10.17
C GLU A 5 1.47 9.00 -10.81
N THR A 6 0.72 8.11 -11.47
CA THR A 6 -0.50 8.48 -12.19
C THR A 6 -1.79 8.18 -11.43
N ALA A 7 -1.71 7.99 -10.11
CA ALA A 7 -2.86 7.59 -9.29
C ALA A 7 -4.02 8.58 -9.35
N GLY A 8 -3.76 9.86 -9.56
CA GLY A 8 -4.78 10.87 -9.76
C GLY A 8 -5.71 10.60 -10.95
N ALA A 9 -5.24 9.90 -11.98
CA ALA A 9 -6.06 9.57 -13.15
C ALA A 9 -7.24 8.63 -12.86
N SER A 10 -7.20 7.90 -11.73
CA SER A 10 -8.28 7.00 -11.29
C SER A 10 -9.23 7.63 -10.27
N VAL A 11 -9.09 8.92 -9.98
CA VAL A 11 -9.94 9.65 -9.03
C VAL A 11 -10.96 10.47 -9.80
N GLU A 12 -12.26 10.29 -9.49
CA GLU A 12 -13.37 11.00 -10.15
C GLU A 12 -13.50 12.45 -9.69
N ASP A 13 -13.18 12.70 -8.43
CA ASP A 13 -13.22 14.02 -7.81
C ASP A 13 -12.08 14.90 -8.35
N GLU A 14 -12.42 16.04 -8.97
CA GLU A 14 -11.46 16.92 -9.66
C GLU A 14 -10.44 17.54 -8.68
N GLU A 15 -10.89 17.98 -7.49
CA GLU A 15 -10.04 18.62 -6.51
C GLU A 15 -8.99 17.62 -5.96
N LEU A 16 -9.43 16.39 -5.70
CA LEU A 16 -8.56 15.31 -5.27
C LEU A 16 -7.66 14.79 -6.39
N ARG A 17 -8.15 14.81 -7.63
CA ARG A 17 -7.36 14.50 -8.82
C ARG A 17 -6.20 15.50 -8.97
N GLU A 18 -6.47 16.79 -8.82
CA GLU A 18 -5.44 17.83 -8.86
C GLU A 18 -4.43 17.66 -7.69
N ALA A 19 -4.89 17.33 -6.49
CA ALA A 19 -4.00 17.07 -5.35
C ALA A 19 -3.03 15.90 -5.60
N LEU A 20 -3.47 14.86 -6.29
CA LEU A 20 -2.65 13.69 -6.64
C LEU A 20 -1.86 13.85 -7.95
N LYS A 21 -2.29 14.73 -8.86
CA LYS A 21 -1.70 14.93 -10.19
C LYS A 21 -0.24 15.37 -10.11
N ALA A 22 0.07 16.23 -9.16
CA ALA A 22 1.43 16.78 -9.02
C ALA A 22 2.45 15.75 -8.50
N ASN A 23 2.07 14.84 -7.57
CA ASN A 23 3.01 13.97 -6.88
C ASN A 23 2.63 12.48 -6.90
N GLY A 24 1.40 12.12 -7.32
CA GLY A 24 0.89 10.76 -7.22
C GLY A 24 0.71 10.30 -5.75
N ILE A 25 0.73 8.99 -5.53
CA ILE A 25 0.70 8.39 -4.19
C ILE A 25 2.11 8.15 -3.68
N GLY A 26 2.40 8.63 -2.48
CA GLY A 26 3.68 8.50 -1.81
C GLY A 26 4.78 9.39 -2.42
N ARG A 27 5.75 9.76 -1.60
CA ARG A 27 6.89 10.55 -2.07
C ARG A 27 7.76 9.72 -3.03
N PRO A 28 8.32 10.30 -4.11
CA PRO A 28 9.17 9.58 -5.06
C PRO A 28 10.28 8.76 -4.39
N SER A 29 10.93 9.32 -3.36
CA SER A 29 12.01 8.67 -2.60
C SER A 29 11.58 7.43 -1.82
N THR A 30 10.29 7.30 -1.45
CA THR A 30 9.79 6.18 -0.64
C THR A 30 9.08 5.11 -1.46
N ARG A 31 8.70 5.39 -2.70
CA ARG A 31 7.94 4.45 -3.55
C ARG A 31 8.64 3.11 -3.74
N ALA A 32 9.96 3.12 -3.96
CA ALA A 32 10.74 1.90 -4.13
C ALA A 32 10.67 1.03 -2.87
N ALA A 33 10.92 1.62 -1.70
CA ALA A 33 10.86 0.93 -0.42
C ALA A 33 9.45 0.36 -0.12
N ILE A 34 8.38 1.09 -0.45
CA ILE A 34 7.00 0.60 -0.32
C ILE A 34 6.79 -0.65 -1.18
N ILE A 35 7.20 -0.64 -2.43
CA ILE A 35 7.08 -1.78 -3.35
C ILE A 35 7.89 -2.97 -2.82
N GLU A 36 9.10 -2.75 -2.32
CA GLU A 36 9.92 -3.81 -1.73
C GLU A 36 9.26 -4.45 -0.50
N ILE A 37 8.62 -3.65 0.36
CA ILE A 37 7.85 -4.16 1.50
C ILE A 37 6.69 -5.04 1.02
N LEU A 38 5.96 -4.64 -0.03
CA LEU A 38 4.88 -5.44 -0.59
C LEU A 38 5.38 -6.78 -1.16
N TYR A 39 6.57 -6.78 -1.79
CA TYR A 39 7.24 -8.01 -2.22
C TYR A 39 7.66 -8.88 -1.03
N LYS A 40 8.32 -8.29 -0.03
CA LYS A 40 8.79 -9.01 1.16
C LYS A 40 7.65 -9.67 1.92
N ARG A 41 6.48 -9.02 1.94
CA ARG A 41 5.26 -9.56 2.55
C ARG A 41 4.47 -10.48 1.62
N ALA A 42 4.98 -10.74 0.41
CA ALA A 42 4.34 -11.56 -0.61
C ALA A 42 2.92 -11.11 -1.00
N TYR A 43 2.59 -9.83 -0.85
CA TYR A 43 1.30 -9.28 -1.30
C TYR A 43 1.25 -9.05 -2.80
N ILE A 44 2.42 -8.87 -3.44
CA ILE A 44 2.57 -8.75 -4.88
C ILE A 44 3.69 -9.67 -5.37
N ARG A 45 3.58 -10.08 -6.63
CA ARG A 45 4.63 -10.85 -7.34
C ARG A 45 4.90 -10.26 -8.72
N LYS A 46 6.12 -10.46 -9.21
CA LYS A 46 6.49 -10.11 -10.58
C LYS A 46 6.05 -11.24 -11.52
N GLN A 47 5.37 -10.88 -12.60
CA GLN A 47 5.02 -11.78 -13.68
C GLN A 47 5.46 -11.16 -15.00
N GLY A 48 6.59 -11.61 -15.53
CA GLY A 48 7.22 -10.97 -16.69
C GLY A 48 7.60 -9.52 -16.39
N LYS A 49 7.06 -8.58 -17.17
CA LYS A 49 7.27 -7.13 -16.99
C LYS A 49 6.22 -6.46 -16.09
N SER A 50 5.22 -7.19 -15.61
CA SER A 50 4.11 -6.67 -14.81
C SER A 50 4.19 -7.10 -13.35
N LEU A 51 3.51 -6.33 -12.49
CA LEU A 51 3.23 -6.69 -11.11
C LEU A 51 1.82 -7.26 -11.02
N ARG A 52 1.66 -8.34 -10.27
CA ARG A 52 0.36 -8.93 -9.97
C ARG A 52 0.18 -9.07 -8.47
N ALA A 53 -1.04 -8.84 -8.00
CA ALA A 53 -1.41 -9.19 -6.64
C ALA A 53 -1.35 -10.71 -6.46
N THR A 54 -1.02 -11.15 -5.27
CA THR A 54 -1.13 -12.55 -4.83
C THR A 54 -2.48 -12.77 -4.17
N ASP A 55 -2.85 -14.03 -3.94
CA ASP A 55 -4.08 -14.37 -3.22
C ASP A 55 -4.08 -13.75 -1.82
N ALA A 56 -2.93 -13.76 -1.12
CA ALA A 56 -2.78 -13.09 0.18
C ALA A 56 -2.95 -11.57 0.09
N GLY A 57 -2.47 -10.94 -0.99
CA GLY A 57 -2.68 -9.51 -1.21
C GLY A 57 -4.15 -9.17 -1.48
N ILE A 58 -4.85 -10.00 -2.23
CA ILE A 58 -6.27 -9.85 -2.52
C ILE A 58 -7.09 -10.07 -1.24
N GLU A 59 -6.78 -11.13 -0.48
CA GLU A 59 -7.43 -11.43 0.79
C GLU A 59 -7.26 -10.30 1.80
N LEU A 60 -6.04 -9.74 1.93
CA LEU A 60 -5.78 -8.59 2.80
C LEU A 60 -6.70 -7.42 2.48
N ILE A 61 -6.81 -7.04 1.20
CA ILE A 61 -7.67 -5.93 0.78
C ILE A 61 -9.14 -6.25 1.04
N GLY A 62 -9.56 -7.51 0.85
CA GLY A 62 -10.92 -7.97 1.15
C GLY A 62 -11.28 -7.91 2.64
N LEU A 63 -10.30 -8.11 3.53
CA LEU A 63 -10.48 -8.03 4.98
C LEU A 63 -10.61 -6.59 5.50
N ILE A 64 -10.04 -5.62 4.78
CA ILE A 64 -10.15 -4.21 5.14
C ILE A 64 -11.56 -3.74 4.80
N LYS A 65 -12.39 -3.49 5.81
CA LYS A 65 -13.78 -3.01 5.65
C LYS A 65 -13.85 -1.49 5.40
N GLU A 66 -12.86 -0.75 5.87
CA GLU A 66 -12.79 0.70 5.72
C GLU A 66 -12.44 1.09 4.28
N GLU A 67 -13.45 1.46 3.51
CA GLU A 67 -13.30 1.84 2.10
C GLU A 67 -12.33 3.01 1.89
N LEU A 68 -12.29 3.96 2.84
CA LEU A 68 -11.36 5.08 2.78
C LEU A 68 -9.89 4.65 2.75
N LEU A 69 -9.52 3.57 3.47
CA LEU A 69 -8.15 3.05 3.47
C LEU A 69 -7.77 2.38 2.15
N LYS A 70 -8.75 1.93 1.37
CA LYS A 70 -8.54 1.29 0.07
C LYS A 70 -8.54 2.28 -1.09
N SER A 71 -9.02 3.48 -0.87
CA SER A 71 -9.20 4.48 -1.91
C SER A 71 -8.06 5.49 -1.98
N ALA A 72 -7.76 5.98 -3.17
CA ALA A 72 -6.84 7.09 -3.37
C ALA A 72 -7.39 8.42 -2.81
N LYS A 73 -8.70 8.50 -2.54
CA LYS A 73 -9.38 9.68 -2.02
C LYS A 73 -8.78 10.15 -0.69
N LEU A 74 -8.61 9.24 0.28
CA LEU A 74 -8.06 9.58 1.59
C LEU A 74 -6.62 10.11 1.44
N THR A 75 -5.81 9.48 0.60
CA THR A 75 -4.45 9.94 0.31
C THR A 75 -4.46 11.34 -0.31
N GLY A 76 -5.37 11.61 -1.25
CA GLY A 76 -5.52 12.93 -1.86
C GLY A 76 -5.89 14.01 -0.84
N ILE A 77 -6.84 13.73 0.06
CA ILE A 77 -7.21 14.64 1.15
C ILE A 77 -6.00 14.95 2.04
N TRP A 78 -5.23 13.94 2.44
CA TRP A 78 -4.05 14.14 3.29
C TRP A 78 -2.95 14.93 2.58
N GLU A 79 -2.65 14.62 1.34
CA GLU A 79 -1.67 15.37 0.55
C GLU A 79 -2.09 16.85 0.39
N GLY A 80 -3.37 17.11 0.16
CA GLY A 80 -3.92 18.47 0.10
C GLY A 80 -3.74 19.23 1.43
N ARG A 81 -4.06 18.59 2.57
CA ARG A 81 -3.89 19.17 3.90
C ARG A 81 -2.41 19.40 4.26
N LEU A 82 -1.53 18.47 3.93
CA LEU A 82 -0.08 18.64 4.15
C LEU A 82 0.46 19.85 3.38
N ARG A 83 0.02 20.07 2.15
CA ARG A 83 0.38 21.27 1.38
C ARG A 83 -0.20 22.55 2.00
N ALA A 84 -1.42 22.49 2.53
CA ALA A 84 -2.01 23.62 3.23
C ALA A 84 -1.21 23.97 4.50
N ILE A 85 -0.70 22.97 5.22
CA ILE A 85 0.21 23.18 6.36
C ILE A 85 1.52 23.82 5.90
N GLU A 86 2.12 23.37 4.80
CA GLU A 86 3.35 23.94 4.25
C GLU A 86 3.19 25.43 3.87
N ARG A 87 1.99 25.83 3.43
CA ARG A 87 1.66 27.24 3.13
C ARG A 87 1.23 28.06 4.33
N GLY A 88 1.00 27.43 5.48
CA GLY A 88 0.47 28.09 6.67
C GLY A 88 -1.06 28.26 6.68
N ASP A 89 -1.78 27.67 5.74
CA ASP A 89 -3.24 27.77 5.59
C ASP A 89 -4.00 26.77 6.47
N TYR A 90 -3.32 25.80 7.08
CA TYR A 90 -3.92 24.76 7.90
C TYR A 90 -3.03 24.39 9.09
N SER A 91 -3.66 24.04 10.23
CA SER A 91 -2.93 23.72 11.46
C SER A 91 -2.38 22.29 11.47
N ALA A 92 -1.07 22.13 11.69
CA ALA A 92 -0.44 20.82 11.86
C ALA A 92 -0.99 20.07 13.09
N SER A 93 -1.29 20.78 14.18
CA SER A 93 -1.85 20.16 15.39
C SER A 93 -3.26 19.62 15.17
N GLU A 94 -4.08 20.34 14.41
CA GLU A 94 -5.42 19.90 14.03
C GLU A 94 -5.34 18.67 13.11
N PHE A 95 -4.45 18.68 12.13
CA PHE A 95 -4.20 17.52 11.26
C PHE A 95 -3.86 16.27 12.07
N ILE A 96 -2.92 16.37 13.02
CA ILE A 96 -2.52 15.24 13.86
C ILE A 96 -3.66 14.78 14.77
N ALA A 97 -4.47 15.69 15.32
CA ALA A 97 -5.62 15.34 16.14
C ALA A 97 -6.65 14.53 15.33
N GLN A 98 -6.96 14.96 14.11
CA GLN A 98 -7.86 14.25 13.21
C GLN A 98 -7.33 12.87 12.82
N GLN A 99 -6.00 12.75 12.54
CA GLN A 99 -5.37 11.46 12.26
C GLN A 99 -5.49 10.50 13.44
N LYS A 100 -5.23 10.98 14.67
CA LYS A 100 -5.37 10.15 15.88
C LYS A 100 -6.81 9.69 16.10
N GLY A 101 -7.79 10.57 15.90
CA GLY A 101 -9.21 10.24 15.98
C GLY A 101 -9.59 9.13 15.00
N MET A 102 -9.27 9.30 13.74
CA MET A 102 -9.55 8.32 12.70
C MET A 102 -8.88 6.95 12.99
N ILE A 103 -7.60 6.94 13.38
CA ILE A 103 -6.89 5.69 13.71
C ILE A 103 -7.56 5.00 14.91
N SER A 104 -7.97 5.77 15.92
CA SER A 104 -8.67 5.24 17.09
C SER A 104 -10.00 4.59 16.71
N GLU A 105 -10.80 5.26 15.89
CA GLU A 105 -12.08 4.74 15.40
C GLU A 105 -11.91 3.45 14.59
N ILE A 106 -10.99 3.44 13.63
CA ILE A 106 -10.69 2.25 12.82
C ILE A 106 -10.20 1.09 13.70
N THR A 107 -9.30 1.38 14.65
CA THR A 107 -8.77 0.35 15.56
C THR A 107 -9.89 -0.26 16.39
N LEU A 108 -10.77 0.56 16.96
CA LEU A 108 -11.92 0.08 17.73
C LEU A 108 -12.91 -0.70 16.87
N SER A 109 -13.17 -0.27 15.65
CA SER A 109 -14.00 -0.98 14.67
C SER A 109 -13.45 -2.38 14.40
N VAL A 110 -12.15 -2.48 14.09
CA VAL A 110 -11.48 -3.76 13.83
C VAL A 110 -11.48 -4.68 15.05
N LEU A 111 -11.24 -4.14 16.25
CA LEU A 111 -11.22 -4.94 17.49
C LEU A 111 -12.60 -5.49 17.87
N ARG A 112 -13.67 -4.74 17.55
CA ARG A 112 -15.05 -5.14 17.84
C ARG A 112 -15.65 -6.07 16.78
N ASP A 113 -14.98 -6.24 15.65
CA ASP A 113 -15.50 -7.06 14.55
C ASP A 113 -15.30 -8.56 14.84
N PRO A 114 -16.38 -9.32 15.07
CA PRO A 114 -16.29 -10.76 15.35
C PRO A 114 -15.83 -11.57 14.14
N SER A 115 -15.89 -11.00 12.93
CA SER A 115 -15.45 -11.66 11.70
C SER A 115 -13.97 -11.44 11.41
N ASN A 116 -13.23 -10.79 12.32
CA ASN A 116 -11.80 -10.52 12.16
C ASN A 116 -11.02 -11.85 12.11
N ARG A 117 -10.56 -12.22 10.92
CA ARG A 117 -9.79 -13.44 10.67
C ARG A 117 -8.31 -13.11 10.63
N ARG A 118 -7.50 -14.02 11.17
CA ARG A 118 -6.04 -13.97 10.93
C ARG A 118 -5.78 -14.31 9.46
N ILE A 119 -5.05 -13.47 8.77
CA ILE A 119 -4.55 -13.79 7.42
C ILE A 119 -3.62 -14.99 7.57
N ALA A 120 -3.84 -16.03 6.77
CA ALA A 120 -2.94 -17.17 6.73
C ALA A 120 -1.50 -16.67 6.49
N GLN A 121 -0.56 -17.12 7.31
CA GLN A 121 0.84 -16.78 7.09
C GLN A 121 1.25 -17.30 5.72
N VAL A 122 1.66 -16.40 4.84
CA VAL A 122 2.20 -16.76 3.54
C VAL A 122 3.53 -17.45 3.80
N THR A 123 3.56 -18.77 3.64
CA THR A 123 4.82 -19.52 3.63
C THR A 123 5.64 -19.04 2.43
N GLU A 124 6.86 -18.57 2.68
CA GLU A 124 7.78 -18.23 1.59
C GLU A 124 7.88 -19.41 0.63
N PRO A 125 7.83 -19.17 -0.70
CA PRO A 125 8.00 -20.26 -1.66
C PRO A 125 9.38 -20.88 -1.42
N GLU A 126 9.41 -22.19 -1.14
CA GLU A 126 10.64 -22.95 -0.96
C GLU A 126 11.60 -22.64 -2.12
N LYS A 127 12.76 -22.08 -1.79
CA LYS A 127 13.86 -21.92 -2.74
C LYS A 127 14.22 -23.30 -3.26
N LYS A 128 13.80 -23.64 -4.48
CA LYS A 128 14.22 -24.87 -5.16
C LYS A 128 15.74 -24.96 -5.10
N LYS A 129 16.26 -25.85 -4.24
CA LYS A 129 17.69 -26.19 -4.20
C LYS A 129 18.11 -26.60 -5.61
N LYS A 130 18.96 -25.82 -6.26
CA LYS A 130 19.60 -26.23 -7.51
C LYS A 130 20.29 -27.57 -7.25
N LYS A 131 19.81 -28.63 -7.89
CA LYS A 131 20.52 -29.91 -7.94
C LYS A 131 21.85 -29.67 -8.63
N THR A 132 22.92 -29.70 -7.87
CA THR A 132 24.27 -29.78 -8.43
C THR A 132 24.42 -31.17 -9.01
N SER A 133 24.49 -31.27 -10.33
CA SER A 133 24.86 -32.49 -11.02
C SER A 133 26.29 -32.90 -10.66
N PRO A 134 26.57 -34.17 -10.37
CA PRO A 134 27.94 -34.60 -10.08
C PRO A 134 28.79 -34.51 -11.36
N LYS A 135 29.93 -33.83 -11.25
CA LYS A 135 30.99 -33.87 -12.29
C LYS A 135 31.48 -35.31 -12.41
N THR A 136 31.22 -35.97 -13.53
CA THR A 136 31.85 -37.20 -13.91
C THR A 136 33.35 -36.95 -14.12
N ALA A 137 34.17 -37.48 -13.26
CA ALA A 137 35.61 -37.57 -13.46
C ALA A 137 35.89 -38.56 -14.64
N LYS A 138 36.47 -38.08 -15.71
CA LYS A 138 37.09 -38.93 -16.72
C LYS A 138 38.55 -39.15 -16.31
N LYS A 139 38.85 -40.43 -16.29
CA LYS A 139 40.17 -41.01 -16.15
C LYS A 139 40.95 -40.86 -17.44
#